data_50e3ed50fbec152d758de68a1612282a
#
_entry.id   50e3ed50fbec152d758de68a1612282a
#
_cell.length_a   1.000
_cell.length_b   1.000
_cell.length_c   1.000
_cell.angle_alpha   90.00
_cell.angle_beta   90.00
_cell.angle_gamma   90.00
#
_symmetry.space_group_name_H-M   'P 1'
#
loop_
_entity.id
_entity.type
_entity.pdbx_description
1 polymer ?
#
loop_
_entity_poly.entity_id
_entity_poly.type
_entity_poly.pdbx_seq_one_letter_code
_entity_poly.pdbx_strand_id
1 'polypeptide(L)'
;MARYTFFSFCYEDVKNFRVNVVRNSWIANNMQDTFVDGSIWEKEKSKGSTVIKKLIEDGLKKTSVTTVLIGTETAERRWVKYEIVKSFDRGNGLLGIHINRIKSKEQQISAKGLNPFDRLGFHVSEDGKKIRFYELVNRKWQVFSDLPEINNKKSNSIYFDKHWWHGNEFGKFFKFSDKFPTYCWINDVGNKNFSTWIEKSATQAGR
;
A
#
# COMPACT_ATOMS: atom_id res chain seq x y z
N MET A 1 1.69 11.83 18.17
CA MET A 1 0.97 12.55 17.07
C MET A 1 0.01 11.58 16.40
N ALA A 2 -1.21 12.00 16.06
CA ALA A 2 -2.12 11.14 15.33
C ALA A 2 -1.55 10.86 13.92
N ARG A 3 -1.52 9.59 13.51
CA ARG A 3 -1.05 9.18 12.18
C ARG A 3 -2.18 9.26 11.17
N TYR A 4 -1.88 9.77 9.98
CA TYR A 4 -2.81 9.75 8.86
C TYR A 4 -2.47 8.59 7.95
N THR A 5 -3.43 7.70 7.69
CA THR A 5 -3.28 6.57 6.76
C THR A 5 -4.09 6.78 5.49
N PHE A 6 -3.51 6.38 4.36
CA PHE A 6 -4.21 6.24 3.09
C PHE A 6 -4.70 4.79 2.97
N PHE A 7 -6.00 4.57 2.81
CA PHE A 7 -6.56 3.25 2.55
C PHE A 7 -6.63 2.96 1.05
N SER A 8 -5.83 1.99 0.63
CA SER A 8 -5.82 1.47 -0.74
C SER A 8 -6.60 0.15 -0.80
N PHE A 9 -7.60 0.02 -1.67
CA PHE A 9 -8.46 -1.17 -1.74
C PHE A 9 -9.23 -1.27 -3.06
N CYS A 10 -9.83 -2.43 -3.32
CA CYS A 10 -10.80 -2.61 -4.38
C CYS A 10 -12.20 -2.15 -3.92
N TYR A 11 -12.88 -1.34 -4.74
CA TYR A 11 -14.21 -0.80 -4.41
C TYR A 11 -15.26 -1.88 -4.13
N GLU A 12 -15.16 -3.06 -4.74
CA GLU A 12 -16.07 -4.19 -4.46
C GLU A 12 -16.03 -4.63 -2.99
N ASP A 13 -14.89 -4.46 -2.31
CA ASP A 13 -14.74 -4.78 -0.89
C ASP A 13 -15.46 -3.79 0.03
N VAL A 14 -15.77 -2.56 -0.46
CA VAL A 14 -16.62 -1.59 0.25
C VAL A 14 -18.06 -2.06 0.23
N LYS A 15 -18.57 -2.49 -0.93
CA LYS A 15 -19.94 -3.01 -1.09
C LYS A 15 -20.19 -4.18 -0.13
N ASN A 16 -19.17 -5.00 0.10
CA ASN A 16 -19.23 -6.13 1.00
C ASN A 16 -18.94 -5.77 2.48
N PHE A 17 -18.86 -4.48 2.82
CA PHE A 17 -18.64 -3.96 4.17
C PHE A 17 -17.27 -4.26 4.81
N ARG A 18 -16.41 -5.07 4.20
CA ARG A 18 -15.13 -5.48 4.77
C ARG A 18 -14.19 -4.30 5.02
N VAL A 19 -14.10 -3.40 4.05
CA VAL A 19 -13.34 -2.15 4.18
C VAL A 19 -13.88 -1.29 5.31
N ASN A 20 -15.22 -1.18 5.42
CA ASN A 20 -15.87 -0.36 6.45
C ASN A 20 -15.56 -0.85 7.88
N VAL A 21 -15.45 -2.17 8.09
CA VAL A 21 -15.06 -2.72 9.39
C VAL A 21 -13.69 -2.21 9.82
N VAL A 22 -12.70 -2.23 8.92
CA VAL A 22 -11.35 -1.74 9.22
C VAL A 22 -11.35 -0.21 9.47
N ARG A 23 -12.02 0.54 8.59
CA ARG A 23 -12.13 2.00 8.69
C ARG A 23 -12.80 2.44 9.99
N ASN A 24 -13.94 1.84 10.32
CA ASN A 24 -14.66 2.16 11.55
C ASN A 24 -13.86 1.79 12.80
N SER A 25 -13.12 0.69 12.78
CA SER A 25 -12.19 0.35 13.86
C SER A 25 -11.08 1.40 14.02
N TRP A 26 -10.58 1.96 12.91
CA TRP A 26 -9.58 3.03 12.95
C TRP A 26 -10.15 4.32 13.58
N ILE A 27 -11.33 4.73 13.13
CA ILE A 27 -12.02 5.93 13.66
C ILE A 27 -12.29 5.78 15.16
N ALA A 28 -12.84 4.65 15.59
CA ALA A 28 -13.17 4.37 16.98
C ALA A 28 -11.95 4.41 17.92
N ASN A 29 -10.79 3.94 17.43
CA ASN A 29 -9.58 3.89 18.24
C ASN A 29 -8.79 5.22 18.25
N ASN A 30 -8.94 6.08 17.26
CA ASN A 30 -8.15 7.31 17.10
C ASN A 30 -8.96 8.60 17.27
N MET A 31 -10.27 8.50 17.55
CA MET A 31 -11.20 9.61 17.80
C MET A 31 -11.24 10.72 16.71
N GLN A 32 -10.70 10.48 15.52
CA GLN A 32 -10.66 11.44 14.41
C GLN A 32 -10.65 10.72 13.05
N ASP A 33 -11.20 11.38 12.04
CA ASP A 33 -11.11 10.97 10.63
C ASP A 33 -9.68 11.21 10.09
N THR A 34 -8.72 10.41 10.59
CA THR A 34 -7.30 10.51 10.22
C THR A 34 -6.96 9.57 9.05
N PHE A 35 -7.82 9.50 8.05
CA PHE A 35 -7.55 8.69 6.87
C PHE A 35 -7.97 9.38 5.56
N VAL A 36 -7.37 8.97 4.47
CA VAL A 36 -7.77 9.31 3.11
C VAL A 36 -8.23 8.03 2.40
N ASP A 37 -9.36 8.11 1.74
CA ASP A 37 -9.98 6.97 1.06
C ASP A 37 -9.50 6.89 -0.39
N GLY A 38 -8.83 5.80 -0.73
CA GLY A 38 -8.37 5.52 -2.09
C GLY A 38 -9.48 5.31 -3.11
N SER A 39 -10.76 5.15 -2.70
CA SER A 39 -11.88 5.00 -3.65
C SER A 39 -12.31 6.32 -4.33
N ILE A 40 -11.73 7.44 -3.95
CA ILE A 40 -12.08 8.77 -4.52
C ILE A 40 -11.99 8.77 -6.04
N TRP A 41 -11.02 8.07 -6.62
CA TRP A 41 -10.81 7.98 -8.06
C TRP A 41 -11.78 7.04 -8.79
N GLU A 42 -12.48 6.14 -8.09
CA GLU A 42 -13.49 5.26 -8.73
C GLU A 42 -14.62 6.06 -9.41
N LYS A 43 -14.99 7.19 -8.81
CA LYS A 43 -15.99 8.12 -9.39
C LYS A 43 -15.47 8.90 -10.60
N GLU A 44 -14.14 8.94 -10.77
CA GLU A 44 -13.45 9.76 -11.76
C GLU A 44 -12.83 8.95 -12.90
N LYS A 45 -13.18 7.64 -13.00
CA LYS A 45 -12.62 6.70 -14.01
C LYS A 45 -12.71 7.21 -15.46
N SER A 46 -13.75 7.99 -15.77
CA SER A 46 -13.97 8.56 -17.10
C SER A 46 -13.04 9.74 -17.45
N LYS A 47 -12.37 10.33 -16.46
CA LYS A 47 -11.54 11.55 -16.65
C LYS A 47 -10.11 11.28 -17.12
N GLY A 48 -9.75 10.03 -17.35
CA GLY A 48 -8.43 9.62 -17.86
C GLY A 48 -7.36 9.46 -16.77
N SER A 49 -6.29 8.75 -17.14
CA SER A 49 -5.25 8.28 -16.19
C SER A 49 -4.48 9.41 -15.50
N THR A 50 -4.25 10.53 -16.16
CA THR A 50 -3.52 11.69 -15.60
C THR A 50 -4.29 12.31 -14.42
N VAL A 51 -5.60 12.44 -14.55
CA VAL A 51 -6.46 12.99 -13.48
C VAL A 51 -6.47 12.06 -12.28
N ILE A 52 -6.61 10.75 -12.52
CA ILE A 52 -6.61 9.75 -11.45
C ILE A 52 -5.27 9.75 -10.70
N LYS A 53 -4.13 9.77 -11.42
CA LYS A 53 -2.80 9.85 -10.81
C LYS A 53 -2.68 11.07 -9.90
N LYS A 54 -3.14 12.24 -10.36
CA LYS A 54 -3.12 13.47 -9.56
C LYS A 54 -3.97 13.35 -8.29
N LEU A 55 -5.17 12.78 -8.37
CA LEU A 55 -6.03 12.55 -7.20
C LEU A 55 -5.37 11.63 -6.16
N ILE A 56 -4.77 10.53 -6.61
CA ILE A 56 -4.02 9.61 -5.76
C ILE A 56 -2.85 10.35 -5.09
N GLU A 57 -2.07 11.08 -5.85
CA GLU A 57 -0.92 11.84 -5.35
C GLU A 57 -1.33 12.90 -4.31
N ASP A 58 -2.42 13.61 -4.56
CA ASP A 58 -2.96 14.61 -3.62
C ASP A 58 -3.47 13.97 -2.33
N GLY A 59 -4.12 12.80 -2.43
CA GLY A 59 -4.51 12.00 -1.26
C GLY A 59 -3.32 11.54 -0.43
N LEU A 60 -2.28 11.04 -1.08
CA LEU A 60 -1.08 10.57 -0.42
C LEU A 60 -0.29 11.68 0.27
N LYS A 61 -0.34 12.94 -0.20
CA LYS A 61 0.37 14.08 0.42
C LYS A 61 0.01 14.31 1.88
N LYS A 62 -1.18 13.96 2.28
CA LYS A 62 -1.71 14.17 3.64
C LYS A 62 -1.46 12.98 4.57
N THR A 63 -0.81 11.92 4.10
CA THR A 63 -0.67 10.68 4.85
C THR A 63 0.80 10.29 5.07
N SER A 64 1.06 9.57 6.13
CA SER A 64 2.38 9.02 6.48
C SER A 64 2.47 7.51 6.24
N VAL A 65 1.33 6.85 6.10
CA VAL A 65 1.23 5.39 5.90
C VAL A 65 0.20 5.11 4.82
N THR A 66 0.43 4.06 4.05
CA THR A 66 -0.56 3.48 3.13
C THR A 66 -0.88 2.07 3.58
N THR A 67 -2.15 1.85 3.92
CA THR A 67 -2.69 0.55 4.30
C THR A 67 -3.43 -0.07 3.13
N VAL A 68 -2.90 -1.16 2.60
CA VAL A 68 -3.53 -1.90 1.49
C VAL A 68 -4.47 -2.95 2.06
N LEU A 69 -5.78 -2.77 1.88
CA LEU A 69 -6.79 -3.73 2.30
C LEU A 69 -6.98 -4.78 1.19
N ILE A 70 -6.53 -6.00 1.45
CA ILE A 70 -6.39 -7.06 0.46
C ILE A 70 -7.64 -7.95 0.46
N GLY A 71 -8.52 -7.70 -0.48
CA GLY A 71 -9.64 -8.57 -0.85
C GLY A 71 -9.29 -9.50 -2.01
N THR A 72 -10.29 -10.11 -2.61
CA THR A 72 -10.10 -11.14 -3.65
C THR A 72 -9.39 -10.62 -4.90
N GLU A 73 -9.69 -9.40 -5.34
CA GLU A 73 -9.22 -8.84 -6.61
C GLU A 73 -8.19 -7.71 -6.47
N THR A 74 -7.86 -7.33 -5.25
CA THR A 74 -7.03 -6.14 -4.96
C THR A 74 -5.69 -6.15 -5.70
N ALA A 75 -5.04 -7.31 -5.79
CA ALA A 75 -3.73 -7.46 -6.44
C ALA A 75 -3.73 -7.18 -7.94
N GLU A 76 -4.88 -7.32 -8.61
CA GLU A 76 -4.99 -7.12 -10.05
C GLU A 76 -5.41 -5.67 -10.41
N ARG A 77 -5.75 -4.85 -9.43
CA ARG A 77 -6.22 -3.48 -9.66
C ARG A 77 -5.06 -2.54 -9.99
N ARG A 78 -5.07 -1.98 -11.21
CA ARG A 78 -4.05 -1.05 -11.71
C ARG A 78 -3.77 0.08 -10.73
N TRP A 79 -4.81 0.73 -10.23
CA TRP A 79 -4.66 1.90 -9.37
C TRP A 79 -4.17 1.55 -7.98
N VAL A 80 -4.53 0.38 -7.43
CA VAL A 80 -3.93 -0.12 -6.18
C VAL A 80 -2.42 -0.33 -6.35
N LYS A 81 -1.98 -0.91 -7.48
CA LYS A 81 -0.55 -1.04 -7.78
C LYS A 81 0.13 0.33 -7.86
N TYR A 82 -0.50 1.30 -8.51
CA TYR A 82 0.02 2.67 -8.59
C TYR A 82 0.09 3.34 -7.22
N GLU A 83 -0.93 3.20 -6.38
CA GLU A 83 -0.96 3.71 -4.99
C GLU A 83 0.19 3.15 -4.17
N ILE A 84 0.47 1.85 -4.27
CA ILE A 84 1.59 1.19 -3.58
C ILE A 84 2.93 1.77 -4.03
N VAL A 85 3.18 1.78 -5.35
CA VAL A 85 4.46 2.26 -5.91
C VAL A 85 4.65 3.75 -5.63
N LYS A 86 3.59 4.55 -5.75
CA LYS A 86 3.65 6.00 -5.45
C LYS A 86 3.83 6.28 -3.96
N SER A 87 3.26 5.47 -3.09
CA SER A 87 3.49 5.54 -1.64
C SER A 87 4.96 5.30 -1.30
N PHE A 88 5.56 4.29 -1.94
CA PHE A 88 6.99 4.03 -1.82
C PHE A 88 7.83 5.23 -2.30
N ASP A 89 7.55 5.80 -3.49
CA ASP A 89 8.23 7.00 -4.01
C ASP A 89 8.16 8.20 -3.02
N ARG A 90 7.05 8.32 -2.30
CA ARG A 90 6.85 9.36 -1.30
C ARG A 90 7.51 9.08 0.04
N GLY A 91 7.97 7.86 0.29
CA GLY A 91 8.46 7.42 1.59
C GLY A 91 7.36 7.29 2.64
N ASN A 92 6.14 6.93 2.25
CA ASN A 92 5.10 6.53 3.19
C ASN A 92 5.37 5.12 3.71
N GLY A 93 5.04 4.84 4.97
CA GLY A 93 4.99 3.48 5.48
C GLY A 93 4.00 2.63 4.68
N LEU A 94 4.31 1.37 4.45
CA LEU A 94 3.47 0.44 3.69
C LEU A 94 3.15 -0.79 4.54
N LEU A 95 1.89 -1.21 4.53
CA LEU A 95 1.47 -2.50 5.07
C LEU A 95 0.26 -3.04 4.31
N GLY A 96 0.14 -4.36 4.25
CA GLY A 96 -1.01 -5.06 3.70
C GLY A 96 -1.87 -5.68 4.81
N ILE A 97 -3.18 -5.74 4.61
CA ILE A 97 -4.11 -6.42 5.52
C ILE A 97 -5.09 -7.24 4.70
N HIS A 98 -5.03 -8.58 4.83
CA HIS A 98 -6.04 -9.46 4.28
C HIS A 98 -7.36 -9.28 5.03
N ILE A 99 -8.43 -8.93 4.29
CA ILE A 99 -9.78 -8.67 4.82
C ILE A 99 -10.79 -9.78 4.45
N ASN A 100 -10.35 -10.82 3.76
CA ASN A 100 -11.22 -11.91 3.26
C ASN A 100 -11.98 -12.66 4.35
N ARG A 101 -11.44 -12.75 5.58
CA ARG A 101 -12.08 -13.39 6.73
C ARG A 101 -13.06 -12.51 7.49
N ILE A 102 -13.12 -11.21 7.18
CA ILE A 102 -14.18 -10.33 7.67
C ILE A 102 -15.46 -10.77 6.99
N LYS A 103 -16.49 -11.06 7.79
CA LYS A 103 -17.80 -11.46 7.26
C LYS A 103 -18.48 -10.30 6.54
N SER A 104 -19.10 -10.58 5.41
CA SER A 104 -19.97 -9.62 4.70
C SER A 104 -21.27 -9.39 5.48
N LYS A 105 -22.20 -8.58 4.93
CA LYS A 105 -23.55 -8.43 5.47
C LYS A 105 -24.27 -9.76 5.60
N GLU A 106 -24.07 -10.63 4.63
CA GLU A 106 -24.66 -11.96 4.55
C GLU A 106 -23.92 -12.99 5.41
N GLN A 107 -23.05 -12.53 6.33
CA GLN A 107 -22.24 -13.37 7.23
C GLN A 107 -21.28 -14.34 6.52
N GLN A 108 -20.91 -14.05 5.26
CA GLN A 108 -20.03 -14.87 4.45
C GLN A 108 -18.60 -14.32 4.42
N ILE A 109 -17.61 -15.20 4.51
CA ILE A 109 -16.22 -14.90 4.20
C ILE A 109 -15.99 -14.99 2.68
N SER A 110 -14.87 -14.43 2.18
CA SER A 110 -14.47 -14.58 0.78
C SER A 110 -13.19 -15.39 0.63
N ALA A 111 -12.89 -15.79 -0.60
CA ALA A 111 -11.60 -16.38 -0.91
C ALA A 111 -10.46 -15.41 -0.58
N LYS A 112 -9.32 -15.94 -0.15
CA LYS A 112 -8.13 -15.13 0.11
C LYS A 112 -7.57 -14.63 -1.22
N GLY A 113 -7.52 -13.32 -1.41
CA GLY A 113 -6.88 -12.69 -2.56
C GLY A 113 -5.36 -12.82 -2.53
N LEU A 114 -4.76 -12.66 -3.70
CA LEU A 114 -3.29 -12.57 -3.82
C LEU A 114 -2.79 -11.30 -3.11
N ASN A 115 -1.59 -11.40 -2.54
CA ASN A 115 -0.95 -10.24 -1.95
C ASN A 115 -0.36 -9.35 -3.07
N PRO A 116 -0.80 -8.09 -3.23
CA PRO A 116 -0.25 -7.19 -4.24
C PRO A 116 1.25 -6.94 -4.06
N PHE A 117 1.78 -7.07 -2.84
CA PHE A 117 3.22 -6.94 -2.57
C PHE A 117 4.05 -8.08 -3.18
N ASP A 118 3.47 -9.26 -3.40
CA ASP A 118 4.11 -10.35 -4.14
C ASP A 118 4.10 -10.12 -5.66
N ARG A 119 3.25 -9.21 -6.14
CA ARG A 119 3.04 -8.90 -7.55
C ARG A 119 3.76 -7.64 -8.01
N LEU A 120 4.35 -6.90 -7.09
CA LEU A 120 5.16 -5.71 -7.33
C LEU A 120 6.57 -5.93 -6.84
N GLY A 121 7.54 -5.39 -7.57
CA GLY A 121 8.95 -5.44 -7.24
C GLY A 121 9.68 -4.19 -7.65
N PHE A 122 10.90 -4.05 -7.16
CA PHE A 122 11.79 -2.96 -7.54
C PHE A 122 13.24 -3.44 -7.61
N HIS A 123 13.99 -2.81 -8.49
CA HIS A 123 15.42 -3.02 -8.66
C HIS A 123 16.16 -1.73 -8.36
N VAL A 124 17.15 -1.80 -7.50
CA VAL A 124 18.06 -0.67 -7.21
C VAL A 124 19.23 -0.74 -8.18
N SER A 125 19.57 0.40 -8.81
CA SER A 125 20.71 0.45 -9.71
C SER A 125 22.03 0.13 -9.00
N GLU A 126 23.05 -0.33 -9.74
CA GLU A 126 24.38 -0.66 -9.23
C GLU A 126 25.03 0.49 -8.46
N ASP A 127 24.79 1.73 -8.92
CA ASP A 127 25.28 2.94 -8.26
C ASP A 127 24.36 3.47 -7.16
N GLY A 128 23.24 2.79 -6.89
CA GLY A 128 22.24 3.15 -5.90
C GLY A 128 21.48 4.45 -6.17
N LYS A 129 21.59 5.04 -7.39
CA LYS A 129 20.97 6.34 -7.67
C LYS A 129 19.54 6.26 -8.17
N LYS A 130 19.14 5.12 -8.73
CA LYS A 130 17.82 4.93 -9.33
C LYS A 130 17.15 3.67 -8.81
N ILE A 131 15.82 3.69 -8.81
CA ILE A 131 14.97 2.54 -8.49
C ILE A 131 13.98 2.37 -9.61
N ARG A 132 14.00 1.19 -10.23
CA ARG A 132 13.09 0.79 -11.29
C ARG A 132 12.05 -0.17 -10.76
N PHE A 133 10.79 0.10 -11.09
CA PHE A 133 9.66 -0.70 -10.62
C PHE A 133 9.21 -1.73 -11.65
N TYR A 134 8.70 -2.85 -11.13
CA TYR A 134 8.23 -3.98 -11.92
C TYR A 134 6.90 -4.50 -11.37
N GLU A 135 6.11 -5.08 -12.26
CA GLU A 135 4.92 -5.84 -11.92
C GLU A 135 5.00 -7.26 -12.51
N LEU A 136 4.41 -8.22 -11.81
CA LEU A 136 4.36 -9.62 -12.23
C LEU A 136 3.09 -9.85 -13.07
N VAL A 137 3.26 -10.00 -14.40
CA VAL A 137 2.20 -10.26 -15.37
C VAL A 137 2.47 -11.61 -16.04
N ASN A 138 1.51 -12.51 -16.04
CA ASN A 138 1.64 -13.85 -16.64
C ASN A 138 2.93 -14.58 -16.20
N ARG A 139 3.26 -14.53 -14.92
CA ARG A 139 4.48 -15.11 -14.30
C ARG A 139 5.80 -14.52 -14.81
N LYS A 140 5.76 -13.37 -15.47
CA LYS A 140 6.97 -12.65 -15.93
C LYS A 140 7.01 -11.26 -15.32
N TRP A 141 8.17 -10.85 -14.83
CA TRP A 141 8.40 -9.48 -14.37
C TRP A 141 8.51 -8.55 -15.56
N GLN A 142 7.69 -7.51 -15.58
CA GLN A 142 7.67 -6.46 -16.59
C GLN A 142 7.82 -5.10 -15.91
N VAL A 143 8.40 -4.13 -16.61
CA VAL A 143 8.52 -2.77 -16.08
C VAL A 143 7.13 -2.21 -15.82
N PHE A 144 6.93 -1.65 -14.62
CA PHE A 144 5.66 -1.03 -14.24
C PHE A 144 5.47 0.29 -15.00
N SER A 145 4.60 0.29 -15.98
CA SER A 145 4.45 1.38 -16.96
C SER A 145 3.93 2.69 -16.35
N ASP A 146 3.16 2.63 -15.26
CA ASP A 146 2.55 3.81 -14.64
C ASP A 146 3.54 4.70 -13.88
N LEU A 147 4.61 4.09 -13.35
CA LEU A 147 5.76 4.75 -12.71
C LEU A 147 6.99 3.84 -12.86
N PRO A 148 7.71 3.91 -14.00
CA PRO A 148 8.74 2.90 -14.32
C PRO A 148 10.01 3.07 -13.50
N GLU A 149 10.39 4.29 -13.14
CA GLU A 149 11.64 4.59 -12.45
C GLU A 149 11.53 5.87 -11.63
N ILE A 150 12.25 5.91 -10.52
CA ILE A 150 12.44 7.11 -9.69
C ILE A 150 13.93 7.32 -9.38
N ASN A 151 14.29 8.55 -9.04
CA ASN A 151 15.59 8.83 -8.42
C ASN A 151 15.57 8.35 -6.97
N ASN A 152 16.61 7.65 -6.55
CA ASN A 152 16.80 7.27 -5.16
C ASN A 152 17.11 8.53 -4.33
N LYS A 153 16.12 9.02 -3.60
CA LYS A 153 16.22 10.25 -2.78
C LYS A 153 16.87 9.93 -1.44
N LYS A 154 18.15 9.67 -1.43
CA LYS A 154 18.93 9.37 -0.20
C LYS A 154 18.74 10.40 0.93
N SER A 155 18.32 11.61 0.62
CA SER A 155 18.27 12.71 1.59
C SER A 155 16.91 12.89 2.27
N ASN A 156 15.82 12.31 1.77
CA ASN A 156 14.48 12.62 2.25
C ASN A 156 13.59 11.39 2.54
N SER A 157 14.10 10.18 2.37
CA SER A 157 13.36 8.96 2.62
C SER A 157 14.22 7.98 3.39
N ILE A 158 13.76 7.59 4.54
CA ILE A 158 14.41 6.64 5.47
C ILE A 158 14.42 5.21 4.92
N TYR A 159 13.61 4.89 3.91
CA TYR A 159 13.77 3.63 3.17
C TYR A 159 15.18 3.45 2.60
N PHE A 160 15.95 4.52 2.52
CA PHE A 160 17.29 4.56 1.97
C PHE A 160 18.33 4.96 3.03
N ASP A 161 17.94 5.02 4.30
CA ASP A 161 18.83 5.14 5.43
C ASP A 161 19.65 3.84 5.58
N LYS A 162 20.82 3.96 6.21
CA LYS A 162 21.73 2.86 6.54
C LYS A 162 21.09 1.70 7.32
N HIS A 163 19.95 1.89 7.98
CA HIS A 163 19.20 0.84 8.66
C HIS A 163 18.37 -0.02 7.70
N TRP A 164 18.05 0.48 6.51
CA TRP A 164 17.28 -0.23 5.48
C TRP A 164 18.14 -0.71 4.32
N TRP A 165 19.17 0.07 3.98
CA TRP A 165 20.07 -0.15 2.86
C TRP A 165 21.51 -0.23 3.38
N HIS A 166 21.95 -1.41 3.71
CA HIS A 166 23.31 -1.63 4.18
C HIS A 166 24.38 -1.57 3.07
N GLY A 167 24.03 -1.00 1.90
CA GLY A 167 24.90 -1.00 0.73
C GLY A 167 24.95 -2.34 -0.04
N ASN A 168 24.50 -3.41 0.58
CA ASN A 168 24.44 -4.73 -0.05
C ASN A 168 23.20 -4.93 -0.94
N GLU A 169 22.32 -3.96 -1.04
CA GLU A 169 21.09 -3.99 -1.82
C GLU A 169 21.26 -3.41 -3.23
N PHE A 170 22.36 -2.71 -3.50
CA PHE A 170 22.60 -2.15 -4.83
C PHE A 170 22.77 -3.27 -5.86
N GLY A 171 22.24 -3.07 -7.06
CA GLY A 171 22.21 -4.08 -8.10
C GLY A 171 21.21 -5.22 -7.88
N LYS A 172 20.38 -5.17 -6.82
CA LYS A 172 19.46 -6.26 -6.49
C LYS A 172 18.01 -5.93 -6.76
N PHE A 173 17.25 -6.99 -7.05
CA PHE A 173 15.80 -6.96 -7.17
C PHE A 173 15.16 -7.44 -5.87
N PHE A 174 14.07 -6.76 -5.47
CA PHE A 174 13.24 -7.11 -4.32
C PHE A 174 11.77 -7.13 -4.72
N LYS A 175 11.01 -8.05 -4.15
CA LYS A 175 9.55 -7.91 -4.10
C LYS A 175 9.19 -6.92 -3.00
N PHE A 176 8.04 -6.27 -3.14
CA PHE A 176 7.53 -5.43 -2.05
C PHE A 176 7.27 -6.26 -0.78
N SER A 177 6.85 -7.51 -0.93
CA SER A 177 6.65 -8.44 0.22
C SER A 177 7.93 -8.78 0.98
N ASP A 178 9.11 -8.62 0.40
CA ASP A 178 10.38 -8.82 1.11
C ASP A 178 10.66 -7.70 2.11
N LYS A 179 10.00 -6.55 1.94
CA LYS A 179 10.28 -5.33 2.71
C LYS A 179 9.08 -4.83 3.52
N PHE A 180 7.85 -5.14 3.12
CA PHE A 180 6.64 -4.62 3.74
C PHE A 180 5.77 -5.74 4.33
N PRO A 181 5.30 -5.58 5.58
CA PRO A 181 4.54 -6.62 6.27
C PRO A 181 3.12 -6.75 5.71
N THR A 182 2.60 -7.96 5.82
CA THR A 182 1.19 -8.26 5.54
C THR A 182 0.59 -9.04 6.69
N TYR A 183 -0.59 -8.62 7.14
CA TYR A 183 -1.35 -9.17 8.25
C TYR A 183 -2.69 -9.74 7.77
N CYS A 184 -3.37 -10.49 8.63
CA CYS A 184 -4.76 -10.89 8.46
C CYS A 184 -5.62 -10.22 9.53
N TRP A 185 -6.65 -9.46 9.13
CA TRP A 185 -7.47 -8.71 10.09
C TRP A 185 -8.03 -9.57 11.23
N ILE A 186 -8.53 -10.76 10.91
CA ILE A 186 -9.13 -11.65 11.91
C ILE A 186 -8.06 -12.43 12.67
N ASN A 187 -7.14 -13.09 11.97
CA ASN A 187 -6.17 -13.99 12.61
C ASN A 187 -5.18 -13.25 13.50
N ASP A 188 -4.77 -12.04 13.08
CA ASP A 188 -3.80 -11.22 13.79
C ASP A 188 -4.47 -10.15 14.67
N VAL A 189 -5.76 -10.34 14.97
CA VAL A 189 -6.54 -9.50 15.89
C VAL A 189 -6.45 -8.02 15.53
N GLY A 190 -6.75 -7.68 14.28
CA GLY A 190 -6.58 -6.35 13.70
C GLY A 190 -7.26 -5.23 14.49
N ASN A 191 -8.45 -5.48 15.07
CA ASN A 191 -9.15 -4.50 15.89
C ASN A 191 -8.34 -4.02 17.12
N LYS A 192 -7.39 -4.82 17.61
CA LYS A 192 -6.49 -4.45 18.72
C LYS A 192 -5.12 -3.96 18.23
N ASN A 193 -4.63 -4.55 17.13
CA ASN A 193 -3.23 -4.38 16.72
C ASN A 193 -3.02 -3.34 15.62
N PHE A 194 -4.08 -2.85 14.97
CA PHE A 194 -3.98 -2.02 13.80
C PHE A 194 -3.18 -0.72 14.04
N SER A 195 -3.45 -0.01 15.14
CA SER A 195 -2.69 1.19 15.48
C SER A 195 -1.18 0.91 15.65
N THR A 196 -0.84 -0.24 16.24
CA THR A 196 0.56 -0.67 16.37
C THR A 196 1.21 -0.96 15.02
N TRP A 197 0.47 -1.57 14.08
CA TRP A 197 0.98 -1.84 12.73
C TRP A 197 1.23 -0.55 11.96
N ILE A 198 0.33 0.43 12.08
CA ILE A 198 0.49 1.77 11.48
C ILE A 198 1.74 2.44 12.04
N GLU A 199 1.92 2.47 13.37
CA GLU A 199 3.10 3.09 14.00
C GLU A 199 4.40 2.40 13.57
N LYS A 200 4.45 1.08 13.56
CA LYS A 200 5.62 0.32 13.07
C LYS A 200 5.95 0.68 11.62
N SER A 201 4.94 0.72 10.75
CA SER A 201 5.16 1.04 9.32
C SER A 201 5.59 2.50 9.13
N ALA A 202 5.04 3.43 9.90
CA ALA A 202 5.46 4.83 9.90
C ALA A 202 6.92 4.97 10.36
N THR A 203 7.28 4.36 11.49
CA THR A 203 8.65 4.37 12.03
C THR A 203 9.65 3.76 11.06
N GLN A 204 9.30 2.63 10.43
CA GLN A 204 10.12 1.98 9.40
C GLN A 204 10.37 2.89 8.20
N ALA A 205 9.43 3.74 7.85
CA ALA A 205 9.55 4.75 6.80
C ALA A 205 10.16 6.08 7.30
N GLY A 206 10.42 6.20 8.61
CA GLY A 206 10.94 7.40 9.26
C GLY A 206 9.97 8.57 9.32
N ARG A 207 8.76 8.23 9.44
CA ARG A 207 7.65 9.18 9.59
C ARG A 207 7.23 9.31 11.05
#